data_d1d9356a86be0ef4d1526dd86c23fe01
#
_entry.id   d1d9356a86be0ef4d1526dd86c23fe01
#
_cell.length_a   1.000
_cell.length_b   1.000
_cell.length_c   1.000
_cell.angle_alpha   90.00
_cell.angle_beta   90.00
_cell.angle_gamma   90.00
#
_symmetry.space_group_name_H-M   'P 1'
#
loop_
_entity.id
_entity.type
_entity.pdbx_description
1 polymer ?
#
loop_
_entity_poly.entity_id
_entity_poly.type
_entity_poly.pdbx_seq_one_letter_code
_entity_poly.pdbx_strand_id
1 'polypeptide(L)'
;MNETIRTIQDHRSIRSFLDKDIDDAAIDEILKAAQAMPNSINGQQSSVIVIKGKEKKAKIAQLAGGQKWVEDAPVFLLFILDFYKTDLAAEKNGLTQVIHESVEGTMAGTFDAGLSMGAAIIAAESMGLGIVPIGGVRKNPGELIKLLNLPPYTYPAVGLAVGYPKDKSHKKPRLPFSTFRHDEEYHKEGMEEVIDRYDMEMEEYLKEAGREQEGNWSKYTSGIYQNVYYPDVYQTMKDQKFLNDK
;
A
#
# COMPACT_ATOMS: atom_id res chain seq x y z
N MET A 1 6.48 -26.97 0.54
CA MET A 1 6.14 -25.55 0.69
C MET A 1 5.54 -25.38 2.09
N ASN A 2 6.07 -24.45 2.90
CA ASN A 2 5.56 -24.21 4.25
C ASN A 2 4.28 -23.33 4.22
N GLU A 3 3.62 -23.19 5.38
CA GLU A 3 2.36 -22.48 5.52
C GLU A 3 2.47 -20.98 5.14
N THR A 4 3.52 -20.32 5.59
CA THR A 4 3.78 -18.90 5.27
C THR A 4 3.83 -18.64 3.76
N ILE A 5 4.56 -19.47 3.01
CA ILE A 5 4.66 -19.35 1.56
C ILE A 5 3.29 -19.59 0.90
N ARG A 6 2.49 -20.55 1.42
CA ARG A 6 1.13 -20.80 0.91
C ARG A 6 0.24 -19.58 1.13
N THR A 7 0.26 -18.99 2.33
CA THR A 7 -0.49 -17.78 2.64
C THR A 7 -0.17 -16.65 1.66
N ILE A 8 1.12 -16.39 1.44
CA ILE A 8 1.57 -15.34 0.49
C ILE A 8 1.09 -15.64 -0.93
N GLN A 9 1.22 -16.88 -1.39
CA GLN A 9 0.84 -17.26 -2.76
C GLN A 9 -0.67 -17.35 -2.96
N ASP A 10 -1.46 -17.52 -1.89
CA ASP A 10 -2.92 -17.53 -1.94
C ASP A 10 -3.55 -16.15 -1.73
N HIS A 11 -2.73 -15.10 -1.68
CA HIS A 11 -3.19 -13.72 -1.51
C HIS A 11 -4.25 -13.32 -2.52
N ARG A 12 -5.28 -12.65 -2.02
CA ARG A 12 -6.31 -11.95 -2.81
C ARG A 12 -6.83 -10.72 -2.07
N SER A 13 -7.04 -9.63 -2.80
CA SER A 13 -7.60 -8.42 -2.22
C SER A 13 -9.09 -8.61 -1.89
N ILE A 14 -9.44 -8.48 -0.63
CA ILE A 14 -10.81 -8.58 -0.10
C ILE A 14 -11.41 -7.18 0.00
N ARG A 15 -12.60 -6.98 -0.60
CA ARG A 15 -13.32 -5.71 -0.62
C ARG A 15 -14.73 -5.81 -0.02
N SER A 16 -15.05 -6.96 0.57
CA SER A 16 -16.32 -7.22 1.25
C SER A 16 -16.01 -7.86 2.60
N PHE A 17 -16.42 -7.19 3.67
CA PHE A 17 -16.11 -7.58 5.04
C PHE A 17 -17.38 -7.90 5.81
N LEU A 18 -17.26 -8.80 6.78
CA LEU A 18 -18.29 -9.03 7.79
C LEU A 18 -18.31 -7.84 8.76
N ASP A 19 -19.49 -7.51 9.26
CA ASP A 19 -19.67 -6.56 10.38
C ASP A 19 -19.25 -7.23 11.69
N LYS A 20 -17.93 -7.40 11.85
CA LYS A 20 -17.32 -8.08 12.99
C LYS A 20 -16.01 -7.37 13.33
N ASP A 21 -15.92 -6.90 14.57
CA ASP A 21 -14.70 -6.25 15.07
C ASP A 21 -13.51 -7.21 15.16
N ILE A 22 -12.32 -6.65 15.03
CA ILE A 22 -11.04 -7.35 15.26
C ILE A 22 -10.56 -6.97 16.66
N ASP A 23 -10.17 -7.97 17.44
CA ASP A 23 -9.62 -7.77 18.78
C ASP A 23 -8.33 -6.92 18.72
N ASP A 24 -8.16 -6.04 19.71
CA ASP A 24 -6.98 -5.17 19.78
C ASP A 24 -5.68 -5.96 19.87
N ALA A 25 -5.69 -7.11 20.55
CA ALA A 25 -4.53 -8.00 20.60
C ALA A 25 -4.13 -8.53 19.22
N ALA A 26 -5.10 -8.84 18.35
CA ALA A 26 -4.81 -9.28 16.98
C ALA A 26 -4.25 -8.12 16.14
N ILE A 27 -4.77 -6.90 16.31
CA ILE A 27 -4.24 -5.70 15.65
C ILE A 27 -2.79 -5.45 16.10
N ASP A 28 -2.52 -5.55 17.39
CA ASP A 28 -1.17 -5.39 17.95
C ASP A 28 -0.18 -6.40 17.39
N GLU A 29 -0.56 -7.67 17.22
CA GLU A 29 0.29 -8.69 16.61
C GLU A 29 0.58 -8.38 15.13
N ILE A 30 -0.41 -7.90 14.37
CA ILE A 30 -0.21 -7.43 13.00
C ILE A 30 0.80 -6.27 12.96
N LEU A 31 0.66 -5.31 13.87
CA LEU A 31 1.55 -4.14 13.94
C LEU A 31 2.96 -4.50 14.41
N LYS A 32 3.11 -5.44 15.36
CA LYS A 32 4.42 -5.95 15.79
C LYS A 32 5.13 -6.66 14.63
N ALA A 33 4.41 -7.45 13.83
CA ALA A 33 4.97 -8.07 12.64
C ALA A 33 5.43 -7.00 11.62
N ALA A 34 4.64 -5.96 11.42
CA ALA A 34 5.00 -4.82 10.57
C ALA A 34 6.25 -4.09 11.07
N GLN A 35 6.33 -3.83 12.39
CA GLN A 35 7.45 -3.14 13.02
C GLN A 35 8.75 -3.96 13.00
N ALA A 36 8.65 -5.29 13.00
CA ALA A 36 9.80 -6.19 13.00
C ALA A 36 10.56 -6.23 11.67
N MET A 37 10.04 -5.61 10.62
CA MET A 37 10.69 -5.61 9.31
C MET A 37 12.00 -4.81 9.30
N PRO A 38 12.98 -5.23 8.49
CA PRO A 38 14.18 -4.45 8.29
C PRO A 38 13.84 -3.09 7.68
N ASN A 39 14.63 -2.10 8.02
CA ASN A 39 14.51 -0.75 7.49
C ASN A 39 15.88 -0.10 7.30
N SER A 40 15.94 0.94 6.48
CA SER A 40 17.19 1.62 6.15
C SER A 40 17.89 2.14 7.40
N ILE A 41 19.15 1.76 7.59
CA ILE A 41 20.05 2.17 8.72
C ILE A 41 19.46 2.01 10.14
N ASN A 42 18.41 1.23 10.31
CA ASN A 42 17.58 1.20 11.52
C ASN A 42 16.98 2.58 11.87
N GLY A 43 16.72 3.39 10.84
CA GLY A 43 16.16 4.74 10.97
C GLY A 43 14.70 4.76 11.40
N GLN A 44 13.98 3.64 11.19
CA GLN A 44 12.59 3.44 11.62
C GLN A 44 11.65 4.56 11.16
N GLN A 45 11.89 5.07 9.93
CA GLN A 45 11.18 6.19 9.31
C GLN A 45 9.82 5.81 8.74
N SER A 46 9.11 4.92 9.40
CA SER A 46 7.72 4.57 9.11
C SER A 46 6.90 4.50 10.40
N SER A 47 5.61 4.82 10.30
CA SER A 47 4.63 4.69 11.37
C SER A 47 3.29 4.23 10.81
N VAL A 48 2.43 3.69 11.68
CA VAL A 48 1.10 3.24 11.30
C VAL A 48 0.07 3.92 12.19
N ILE A 49 -0.95 4.50 11.55
CA ILE A 49 -2.11 5.04 12.25
C ILE A 49 -3.25 4.01 12.16
N VAL A 50 -3.76 3.59 13.30
CA VAL A 50 -4.90 2.67 13.41
C VAL A 50 -6.19 3.45 13.47
N ILE A 51 -7.10 3.23 12.53
CA ILE A 51 -8.37 3.93 12.43
C ILE A 51 -9.52 2.91 12.54
N LYS A 52 -10.30 2.98 13.63
CA LYS A 52 -11.48 2.16 13.91
C LYS A 52 -12.78 2.96 13.84
N GLY A 53 -12.73 4.26 14.15
CA GLY A 53 -13.90 5.14 14.20
C GLY A 53 -14.63 5.21 12.86
N LYS A 54 -15.92 4.88 12.85
CA LYS A 54 -16.77 4.83 11.64
C LYS A 54 -16.75 6.14 10.87
N GLU A 55 -16.97 7.28 11.55
CA GLU A 55 -16.98 8.60 10.92
C GLU A 55 -15.63 8.93 10.24
N LYS A 56 -14.53 8.63 10.92
CA LYS A 56 -13.19 8.89 10.37
C LYS A 56 -12.89 7.99 9.17
N LYS A 57 -13.28 6.71 9.21
CA LYS A 57 -13.16 5.78 8.07
C LYS A 57 -14.02 6.23 6.89
N ALA A 58 -15.27 6.66 7.12
CA ALA A 58 -16.14 7.20 6.08
C ALA A 58 -15.53 8.43 5.40
N LYS A 59 -14.93 9.34 6.18
CA LYS A 59 -14.22 10.50 5.63
C LYS A 59 -13.00 10.10 4.81
N ILE A 60 -12.20 9.15 5.29
CA ILE A 60 -11.05 8.61 4.56
C ILE A 60 -11.52 7.92 3.27
N ALA A 61 -12.59 7.13 3.30
CA ALA A 61 -13.17 6.49 2.12
C ALA A 61 -13.54 7.53 1.05
N GLN A 62 -14.17 8.63 1.44
CA GLN A 62 -14.51 9.75 0.56
C GLN A 62 -13.23 10.36 -0.06
N LEU A 63 -12.23 10.69 0.76
CA LEU A 63 -10.97 11.28 0.32
C LEU A 63 -10.18 10.34 -0.60
N ALA A 64 -10.28 9.02 -0.37
CA ALA A 64 -9.66 7.97 -1.18
C ALA A 64 -10.40 7.65 -2.49
N GLY A 65 -11.41 8.44 -2.86
CA GLY A 65 -12.16 8.27 -4.11
C GLY A 65 -13.44 7.44 -4.00
N GLY A 66 -14.07 7.43 -2.82
CA GLY A 66 -15.37 6.76 -2.60
C GLY A 66 -15.25 5.24 -2.43
N GLN A 67 -14.13 4.76 -1.92
CA GLN A 67 -13.87 3.33 -1.74
C GLN A 67 -14.61 2.80 -0.50
N LYS A 68 -15.83 2.30 -0.70
CA LYS A 68 -16.72 1.87 0.39
C LYS A 68 -16.10 0.81 1.32
N TRP A 69 -15.26 -0.07 0.83
CA TRP A 69 -14.58 -1.07 1.65
C TRP A 69 -13.59 -0.49 2.69
N VAL A 70 -13.19 0.78 2.54
CA VAL A 70 -12.42 1.50 3.58
C VAL A 70 -13.34 1.86 4.75
N GLU A 71 -14.57 2.27 4.47
CA GLU A 71 -15.60 2.55 5.47
C GLU A 71 -16.08 1.28 6.17
N ASP A 72 -16.36 0.23 5.36
CA ASP A 72 -16.95 -1.03 5.83
C ASP A 72 -15.96 -1.91 6.62
N ALA A 73 -14.67 -1.82 6.36
CA ALA A 73 -13.67 -2.59 7.10
C ALA A 73 -13.70 -2.24 8.60
N PRO A 74 -13.63 -3.22 9.53
CA PRO A 74 -13.57 -2.93 10.96
C PRO A 74 -12.35 -2.08 11.33
N VAL A 75 -11.22 -2.27 10.64
CA VAL A 75 -9.97 -1.53 10.89
C VAL A 75 -9.39 -1.03 9.58
N PHE A 76 -8.91 0.20 9.60
CA PHE A 76 -8.09 0.78 8.53
C PHE A 76 -6.74 1.18 9.10
N LEU A 77 -5.66 0.66 8.52
CA LEU A 77 -4.27 0.97 8.88
C LEU A 77 -3.71 1.93 7.83
N LEU A 78 -3.19 3.08 8.25
CA LEU A 78 -2.51 4.01 7.36
C LEU A 78 -1.01 3.97 7.64
N PHE A 79 -0.23 3.51 6.69
CA PHE A 79 1.24 3.53 6.72
C PHE A 79 1.71 4.89 6.22
N ILE A 80 2.55 5.53 7.00
CA ILE A 80 3.11 6.85 6.72
C ILE A 80 4.63 6.81 6.66
N LEU A 81 5.22 7.59 5.77
CA LEU A 81 6.61 8.01 5.91
C LEU A 81 6.69 8.91 7.13
N ASP A 82 7.68 8.70 7.98
CA ASP A 82 7.79 9.38 9.26
C ASP A 82 9.25 9.76 9.56
N PHE A 83 9.67 10.85 8.95
CA PHE A 83 10.96 11.48 9.23
C PHE A 83 10.90 12.49 10.39
N TYR A 84 9.73 12.69 11.00
CA TYR A 84 9.59 13.55 12.19
C TYR A 84 10.39 12.99 13.38
N LYS A 85 10.35 11.69 13.59
CA LYS A 85 11.12 11.03 14.66
C LYS A 85 12.63 11.20 14.48
N THR A 86 13.11 11.09 13.26
CA THR A 86 14.54 11.22 12.93
C THR A 86 14.99 12.67 12.94
N ASP A 87 14.10 13.61 12.63
CA ASP A 87 14.35 15.05 12.78
C ASP A 87 14.53 15.44 14.26
N LEU A 88 13.65 14.98 15.15
CA LEU A 88 13.81 15.14 16.59
C LEU A 88 15.13 14.53 17.10
N ALA A 89 15.55 13.39 16.54
CA ALA A 89 16.84 12.80 16.90
C ALA A 89 18.02 13.64 16.40
N ALA A 90 17.92 14.26 15.23
CA ALA A 90 18.94 15.20 14.73
C ALA A 90 19.04 16.44 15.61
N GLU A 91 17.90 17.08 15.91
CA GLU A 91 17.85 18.25 16.80
C GLU A 91 18.47 17.96 18.17
N LYS A 92 18.17 16.81 18.77
CA LYS A 92 18.75 16.37 20.04
C LYS A 92 20.29 16.33 20.02
N ASN A 93 20.88 16.10 18.86
CA ASN A 93 22.35 16.05 18.67
C ASN A 93 22.93 17.34 18.06
N GLY A 94 22.15 18.42 17.97
CA GLY A 94 22.57 19.68 17.36
C GLY A 94 22.84 19.59 15.85
N LEU A 95 22.20 18.64 15.17
CA LEU A 95 22.34 18.43 13.72
C LEU A 95 21.05 18.86 13.00
N THR A 96 21.17 19.10 11.71
CA THR A 96 20.02 19.38 10.82
C THR A 96 19.78 18.19 9.91
N GLN A 97 18.57 17.68 9.91
CA GLN A 97 18.17 16.62 9.00
C GLN A 97 17.93 17.18 7.61
N VAL A 98 18.47 16.53 6.57
CA VAL A 98 18.29 16.93 5.16
C VAL A 98 17.80 15.77 4.28
N ILE A 99 17.83 14.52 4.76
CA ILE A 99 17.49 13.33 3.98
C ILE A 99 16.06 13.37 3.41
N HIS A 100 15.10 13.91 4.16
CA HIS A 100 13.70 14.06 3.74
C HIS A 100 13.51 15.00 2.55
N GLU A 101 14.48 15.89 2.27
CA GLU A 101 14.47 16.80 1.12
C GLU A 101 14.93 16.13 -0.19
N SER A 102 15.42 14.89 -0.11
CA SER A 102 15.99 14.17 -1.24
C SER A 102 15.04 13.10 -1.80
N VAL A 103 15.26 12.77 -3.07
CA VAL A 103 14.61 11.61 -3.71
C VAL A 103 14.99 10.32 -2.99
N GLU A 104 16.25 10.18 -2.55
CA GLU A 104 16.72 9.01 -1.79
C GLU A 104 15.92 8.81 -0.50
N GLY A 105 15.68 9.89 0.27
CA GLY A 105 14.86 9.81 1.48
C GLY A 105 13.44 9.36 1.21
N THR A 106 12.83 9.89 0.14
CA THR A 106 11.49 9.45 -0.30
C THR A 106 11.49 7.97 -0.70
N MET A 107 12.49 7.51 -1.45
CA MET A 107 12.62 6.10 -1.86
C MET A 107 12.81 5.19 -0.65
N ALA A 108 13.75 5.49 0.24
CA ALA A 108 14.02 4.71 1.46
C ALA A 108 12.77 4.62 2.36
N GLY A 109 12.12 5.75 2.64
CA GLY A 109 10.91 5.79 3.47
C GLY A 109 9.75 5.01 2.84
N THR A 110 9.55 5.11 1.52
CA THR A 110 8.50 4.38 0.81
C THR A 110 8.77 2.88 0.79
N PHE A 111 10.02 2.48 0.58
CA PHE A 111 10.44 1.08 0.63
C PHE A 111 10.18 0.47 2.01
N ASP A 112 10.59 1.15 3.08
CA ASP A 112 10.39 0.69 4.46
C ASP A 112 8.90 0.57 4.82
N ALA A 113 8.08 1.56 4.43
CA ALA A 113 6.62 1.50 4.61
C ALA A 113 6.01 0.32 3.85
N GLY A 114 6.52 0.02 2.65
CA GLY A 114 6.12 -1.12 1.83
C GLY A 114 6.47 -2.46 2.49
N LEU A 115 7.68 -2.61 3.06
CA LEU A 115 8.09 -3.80 3.81
C LEU A 115 7.20 -4.02 5.03
N SER A 116 6.94 -2.96 5.80
CA SER A 116 6.06 -3.00 6.97
C SER A 116 4.64 -3.41 6.58
N MET A 117 4.09 -2.83 5.51
CA MET A 117 2.77 -3.22 5.00
C MET A 117 2.75 -4.68 4.51
N GLY A 118 3.79 -5.14 3.83
CA GLY A 118 3.90 -6.53 3.37
C GLY A 118 3.82 -7.52 4.53
N ALA A 119 4.51 -7.25 5.64
CA ALA A 119 4.43 -8.09 6.84
C ALA A 119 3.03 -8.01 7.51
N ALA A 120 2.42 -6.82 7.58
CA ALA A 120 1.06 -6.67 8.09
C ALA A 120 0.05 -7.48 7.28
N ILE A 121 0.18 -7.51 5.95
CA ILE A 121 -0.65 -8.33 5.06
C ILE A 121 -0.53 -9.81 5.42
N ILE A 122 0.71 -10.32 5.48
CA ILE A 122 0.98 -11.74 5.77
C ILE A 122 0.45 -12.11 7.17
N ALA A 123 0.69 -11.26 8.17
CA ALA A 123 0.21 -11.48 9.53
C ALA A 123 -1.33 -11.52 9.57
N ALA A 124 -2.01 -10.55 8.95
CA ALA A 124 -3.46 -10.52 8.91
C ALA A 124 -4.05 -11.75 8.20
N GLU A 125 -3.51 -12.11 7.02
CA GLU A 125 -3.99 -13.27 6.26
C GLU A 125 -3.72 -14.60 6.97
N SER A 126 -2.61 -14.73 7.71
CA SER A 126 -2.32 -15.92 8.54
C SER A 126 -3.30 -16.10 9.69
N MET A 127 -3.96 -15.03 10.13
CA MET A 127 -5.03 -15.03 11.14
C MET A 127 -6.43 -15.22 10.51
N GLY A 128 -6.53 -15.48 9.20
CA GLY A 128 -7.81 -15.64 8.50
C GLY A 128 -8.52 -14.33 8.20
N LEU A 129 -7.84 -13.18 8.36
CA LEU A 129 -8.38 -11.88 7.97
C LEU A 129 -8.17 -11.64 6.46
N GLY A 130 -9.06 -10.84 5.87
CA GLY A 130 -8.92 -10.35 4.52
C GLY A 130 -8.38 -8.92 4.52
N ILE A 131 -7.65 -8.57 3.48
CA ILE A 131 -7.04 -7.24 3.35
C ILE A 131 -7.20 -6.67 1.94
N VAL A 132 -7.12 -5.34 1.83
CA VAL A 132 -6.89 -4.66 0.55
C VAL A 132 -6.05 -3.41 0.73
N PRO A 133 -4.93 -3.27 -0.01
CA PRO A 133 -4.13 -2.05 -0.04
C PRO A 133 -4.89 -0.90 -0.73
N ILE A 134 -4.75 0.31 -0.17
CA ILE A 134 -5.47 1.51 -0.60
C ILE A 134 -4.49 2.60 -1.01
N GLY A 135 -4.13 2.63 -2.29
CA GLY A 135 -3.34 3.72 -2.88
C GLY A 135 -4.11 5.05 -2.95
N GLY A 136 -5.46 4.98 -2.96
CA GLY A 136 -6.35 6.14 -3.02
C GLY A 136 -6.18 7.16 -1.89
N VAL A 137 -5.49 6.81 -0.80
CA VAL A 137 -5.11 7.77 0.27
C VAL A 137 -4.29 8.94 -0.27
N ARG A 138 -3.65 8.79 -1.43
CA ARG A 138 -2.89 9.85 -2.11
C ARG A 138 -3.71 10.67 -3.10
N LYS A 139 -5.04 10.44 -3.20
CA LYS A 139 -5.91 11.21 -4.11
C LYS A 139 -6.17 12.63 -3.58
N ASN A 140 -6.39 12.77 -2.27
CA ASN A 140 -6.59 14.04 -1.58
C ASN A 140 -5.67 14.09 -0.34
N PRO A 141 -4.34 14.04 -0.54
CA PRO A 141 -3.41 13.83 0.56
C PRO A 141 -3.39 15.00 1.55
N GLY A 142 -3.53 16.25 1.09
CA GLY A 142 -3.57 17.43 1.94
C GLY A 142 -4.74 17.41 2.95
N GLU A 143 -5.93 16.98 2.52
CA GLU A 143 -7.08 16.86 3.42
C GLU A 143 -6.91 15.68 4.40
N LEU A 144 -6.27 14.60 3.96
CA LEU A 144 -5.97 13.47 4.84
C LEU A 144 -4.94 13.85 5.91
N ILE A 145 -3.90 14.60 5.54
CA ILE A 145 -2.89 15.15 6.45
C ILE A 145 -3.56 15.98 7.53
N LYS A 146 -4.46 16.90 7.16
CA LYS A 146 -5.25 17.72 8.11
C LYS A 146 -6.14 16.87 8.99
N LEU A 147 -6.90 15.93 8.41
CA LEU A 147 -7.85 15.07 9.14
C LEU A 147 -7.15 14.25 10.24
N LEU A 148 -5.91 13.85 10.01
CA LEU A 148 -5.14 12.99 10.91
C LEU A 148 -4.08 13.75 11.72
N ASN A 149 -4.01 15.09 11.59
CA ASN A 149 -3.04 15.95 12.25
C ASN A 149 -1.59 15.47 12.04
N LEU A 150 -1.24 15.12 10.80
CA LEU A 150 0.11 14.67 10.48
C LEU A 150 1.09 15.85 10.62
N PRO A 151 2.18 15.68 11.41
CA PRO A 151 3.18 16.73 11.53
C PRO A 151 4.00 16.91 10.24
N PRO A 152 4.77 18.00 10.09
CA PRO A 152 5.78 18.10 9.04
C PRO A 152 6.72 16.89 9.04
N TYR A 153 7.35 16.62 7.91
CA TYR A 153 8.24 15.47 7.72
C TYR A 153 7.53 14.09 7.79
N THR A 154 6.19 14.08 7.68
CA THR A 154 5.41 12.85 7.55
C THR A 154 4.54 12.88 6.29
N TYR A 155 4.26 11.71 5.68
CA TYR A 155 3.43 11.65 4.49
C TYR A 155 2.63 10.34 4.42
N PRO A 156 1.32 10.38 4.05
CA PRO A 156 0.51 9.17 3.91
C PRO A 156 0.94 8.36 2.67
N ALA A 157 1.60 7.23 2.88
CA ALA A 157 2.11 6.40 1.80
C ALA A 157 1.03 5.50 1.20
N VAL A 158 0.41 4.66 2.03
CA VAL A 158 -0.57 3.67 1.61
C VAL A 158 -1.47 3.26 2.78
N GLY A 159 -2.74 2.99 2.50
CA GLY A 159 -3.66 2.42 3.47
C GLY A 159 -3.80 0.91 3.32
N LEU A 160 -4.31 0.25 4.36
CA LEU A 160 -4.68 -1.16 4.36
C LEU A 160 -6.02 -1.31 5.08
N ALA A 161 -7.07 -1.67 4.36
CA ALA A 161 -8.33 -2.08 4.97
C ALA A 161 -8.21 -3.53 5.42
N VAL A 162 -8.60 -3.82 6.66
CA VAL A 162 -8.46 -5.14 7.29
C VAL A 162 -9.78 -5.55 7.92
N GLY A 163 -10.22 -6.79 7.70
CA GLY A 163 -11.46 -7.31 8.26
C GLY A 163 -11.65 -8.80 8.01
N TYR A 164 -12.67 -9.40 8.62
CA TYR A 164 -13.07 -10.75 8.28
C TYR A 164 -13.71 -10.79 6.90
N PRO A 165 -13.22 -11.63 5.95
CA PRO A 165 -13.78 -11.68 4.61
C PRO A 165 -15.22 -12.19 4.63
N LYS A 166 -16.12 -11.51 3.91
CA LYS A 166 -17.51 -11.94 3.71
C LYS A 166 -17.62 -12.97 2.58
N ASP A 167 -16.75 -12.85 1.59
CA ASP A 167 -16.67 -13.74 0.44
C ASP A 167 -15.20 -14.00 0.05
N LYS A 168 -15.00 -15.00 -0.80
CA LYS A 168 -13.70 -15.28 -1.42
C LYS A 168 -13.64 -14.57 -2.77
N SER A 169 -12.95 -13.45 -2.83
CA SER A 169 -12.65 -12.78 -4.10
C SER A 169 -11.87 -13.70 -5.04
N HIS A 170 -12.03 -13.49 -6.34
CA HIS A 170 -11.24 -14.20 -7.35
C HIS A 170 -9.74 -13.86 -7.20
N LYS A 171 -8.90 -14.88 -7.38
CA LYS A 171 -7.46 -14.72 -7.39
C LYS A 171 -7.03 -14.20 -8.76
N LYS A 172 -6.56 -12.96 -8.81
CA LYS A 172 -6.12 -12.35 -10.06
C LYS A 172 -4.83 -13.02 -10.56
N PRO A 173 -4.76 -13.44 -11.83
CA PRO A 173 -3.53 -13.91 -12.46
C PRO A 173 -2.37 -12.92 -12.32
N ARG A 174 -1.16 -13.40 -12.44
CA ARG A 174 0.07 -12.59 -12.50
C ARG A 174 0.75 -12.83 -13.84
N LEU A 175 1.48 -11.85 -14.32
CA LEU A 175 2.40 -12.06 -15.44
C LEU A 175 3.25 -13.31 -15.20
N PRO A 176 3.65 -14.05 -16.23
CA PRO A 176 4.50 -15.23 -16.11
C PRO A 176 5.76 -14.95 -15.30
N PHE A 177 6.21 -15.94 -14.54
CA PHE A 177 7.36 -15.79 -13.62
C PHE A 177 8.63 -15.32 -14.32
N SER A 178 8.81 -15.63 -15.61
CA SER A 178 9.94 -15.17 -16.45
C SER A 178 10.01 -13.64 -16.60
N THR A 179 8.91 -12.91 -16.40
CA THR A 179 8.91 -11.44 -16.44
C THR A 179 9.29 -10.80 -15.09
N PHE A 180 9.41 -11.62 -14.05
CA PHE A 180 9.75 -11.19 -12.70
C PHE A 180 11.15 -11.66 -12.28
N ARG A 181 11.55 -12.84 -12.75
CA ARG A 181 12.89 -13.38 -12.49
C ARG A 181 13.79 -13.17 -13.70
N HIS A 182 14.86 -12.42 -13.49
CA HIS A 182 15.97 -12.27 -14.41
C HIS A 182 17.24 -12.75 -13.70
N ASP A 183 18.01 -13.63 -14.35
CA ASP A 183 19.24 -14.17 -13.76
C ASP A 183 20.43 -13.35 -14.29
N GLU A 184 21.25 -12.84 -13.37
CA GLU A 184 22.46 -12.02 -13.59
C GLU A 184 22.19 -10.64 -14.20
N GLU A 185 21.35 -10.51 -15.26
CA GLU A 185 21.03 -9.27 -15.96
C GLU A 185 19.56 -9.22 -16.39
N TYR A 186 19.08 -8.06 -16.75
CA TYR A 186 17.70 -7.89 -17.21
C TYR A 186 17.52 -8.43 -18.63
N HIS A 187 16.62 -9.40 -18.81
CA HIS A 187 16.25 -9.99 -20.10
C HIS A 187 14.96 -9.37 -20.61
N LYS A 188 15.00 -8.76 -21.80
CA LYS A 188 13.85 -8.11 -22.46
C LYS A 188 13.28 -8.89 -23.64
N GLU A 189 14.00 -9.91 -24.12
CA GLU A 189 13.64 -10.69 -25.28
C GLU A 189 12.34 -11.46 -25.05
N GLY A 190 11.43 -11.43 -26.04
CA GLY A 190 10.14 -12.13 -25.96
C GLY A 190 9.13 -11.51 -24.98
N MET A 191 9.38 -10.32 -24.46
CA MET A 191 8.50 -9.67 -23.51
C MET A 191 7.14 -9.30 -24.13
N GLU A 192 7.12 -8.89 -25.40
CA GLU A 192 5.88 -8.54 -26.11
C GLU A 192 4.96 -9.74 -26.24
N GLU A 193 5.48 -10.88 -26.66
CA GLU A 193 4.69 -12.12 -26.81
C GLU A 193 4.18 -12.66 -25.46
N VAL A 194 4.91 -12.40 -24.39
CA VAL A 194 4.46 -12.73 -23.03
C VAL A 194 3.32 -11.83 -22.60
N ILE A 195 3.37 -10.54 -22.91
CA ILE A 195 2.30 -9.59 -22.64
C ILE A 195 1.03 -9.97 -23.42
N ASP A 196 1.15 -10.29 -24.72
CA ASP A 196 0.01 -10.70 -25.54
C ASP A 196 -0.71 -11.94 -24.97
N ARG A 197 0.05 -12.95 -24.54
CA ARG A 197 -0.52 -14.14 -23.89
C ARG A 197 -1.19 -13.82 -22.56
N TYR A 198 -0.59 -12.95 -21.77
CA TYR A 198 -1.18 -12.54 -20.50
C TYR A 198 -2.44 -11.69 -20.69
N ASP A 199 -2.52 -10.90 -21.76
CA ASP A 199 -3.73 -10.17 -22.11
C ASP A 199 -4.90 -11.12 -22.38
N MET A 200 -4.67 -12.23 -23.12
CA MET A 200 -5.69 -13.26 -23.34
C MET A 200 -6.13 -13.93 -22.03
N GLU A 201 -5.17 -14.29 -21.15
CA GLU A 201 -5.47 -14.86 -19.83
C GLU A 201 -6.29 -13.89 -18.96
N MET A 202 -5.99 -12.60 -19.04
CA MET A 202 -6.72 -11.57 -18.31
C MET A 202 -8.12 -11.33 -18.84
N GLU A 203 -8.34 -11.42 -20.15
CA GLU A 203 -9.68 -11.35 -20.74
C GLU A 203 -10.56 -12.50 -20.28
N GLU A 204 -10.03 -13.74 -20.24
CA GLU A 204 -10.74 -14.91 -19.72
C GLU A 204 -11.07 -14.76 -18.25
N TYR A 205 -10.08 -14.38 -17.43
CA TYR A 205 -10.28 -14.09 -16.01
C TYR A 205 -11.36 -13.02 -15.75
N LEU A 206 -11.33 -11.92 -16.52
CA LEU A 206 -12.30 -10.83 -16.33
C LEU A 206 -13.70 -11.25 -16.76
N LYS A 207 -13.82 -12.10 -17.78
CA LYS A 207 -15.09 -12.70 -18.19
C LYS A 207 -15.67 -13.59 -17.09
N GLU A 208 -14.87 -14.47 -16.49
CA GLU A 208 -15.29 -15.30 -15.36
C GLU A 208 -15.68 -14.47 -14.12
N ALA A 209 -15.01 -13.33 -13.91
CA ALA A 209 -15.31 -12.40 -12.82
C ALA A 209 -16.49 -11.44 -13.12
N GLY A 210 -17.14 -11.52 -14.30
CA GLY A 210 -18.23 -10.62 -14.71
C GLY A 210 -17.78 -9.18 -14.95
N ARG A 211 -16.55 -8.98 -15.42
CA ARG A 211 -15.89 -7.68 -15.58
C ARG A 211 -15.28 -7.49 -16.98
N GLU A 212 -15.88 -8.09 -18.01
CA GLU A 212 -15.36 -8.06 -19.41
C GLU A 212 -15.15 -6.62 -19.93
N GLN A 213 -15.92 -5.66 -19.44
CA GLN A 213 -15.83 -4.25 -19.86
C GLN A 213 -14.49 -3.59 -19.49
N GLU A 214 -13.69 -4.21 -18.62
CA GLU A 214 -12.38 -3.68 -18.23
C GLU A 214 -11.29 -3.98 -19.28
N GLY A 215 -11.58 -4.84 -20.24
CA GLY A 215 -10.69 -5.20 -21.33
C GLY A 215 -9.59 -6.17 -20.89
N ASN A 216 -8.33 -5.86 -21.21
CA ASN A 216 -7.19 -6.67 -20.82
C ASN A 216 -6.16 -5.84 -19.99
N TRP A 217 -5.06 -6.48 -19.60
CA TRP A 217 -4.07 -5.85 -18.73
C TRP A 217 -3.33 -4.69 -19.40
N SER A 218 -2.83 -4.88 -20.61
CA SER A 218 -2.03 -3.85 -21.30
C SER A 218 -2.87 -2.61 -21.59
N LYS A 219 -4.08 -2.78 -22.09
CA LYS A 219 -5.02 -1.69 -22.37
C LYS A 219 -5.40 -0.92 -21.09
N TYR A 220 -5.73 -1.65 -20.02
CA TYR A 220 -6.10 -1.05 -18.75
C TYR A 220 -4.92 -0.28 -18.12
N THR A 221 -3.74 -0.91 -18.07
CA THR A 221 -2.55 -0.31 -17.45
C THR A 221 -2.05 0.89 -18.23
N SER A 222 -1.94 0.79 -19.55
CA SER A 222 -1.53 1.91 -20.40
C SER A 222 -2.53 3.06 -20.35
N GLY A 223 -3.82 2.75 -20.29
CA GLY A 223 -4.88 3.77 -20.15
C GLY A 223 -4.75 4.57 -18.85
N ILE A 224 -4.37 3.94 -17.74
CA ILE A 224 -4.10 4.64 -16.48
C ILE A 224 -2.78 5.42 -16.55
N TYR A 225 -1.72 4.82 -17.08
CA TYR A 225 -0.37 5.38 -17.03
C TYR A 225 -0.10 6.52 -18.04
N GLN A 226 -1.04 6.82 -18.94
CA GLN A 226 -0.96 8.05 -19.74
C GLN A 226 -1.04 9.33 -18.89
N ASN A 227 -1.47 9.26 -17.63
CA ASN A 227 -1.67 10.40 -16.77
C ASN A 227 -1.09 10.16 -15.39
N VAL A 228 -0.68 11.22 -14.72
CA VAL A 228 -0.39 11.20 -13.28
C VAL A 228 -1.73 11.19 -12.54
N TYR A 229 -2.18 10.00 -12.11
CA TYR A 229 -3.51 9.81 -11.52
C TYR A 229 -3.68 10.37 -10.10
N TYR A 230 -2.61 10.84 -9.47
CA TYR A 230 -2.62 11.60 -8.21
C TYR A 230 -1.71 12.85 -8.32
N PRO A 231 -2.12 13.89 -9.05
CA PRO A 231 -1.26 15.03 -9.37
C PRO A 231 -0.87 15.87 -8.14
N ASP A 232 -1.71 15.88 -7.09
CA ASP A 232 -1.47 16.67 -5.88
C ASP A 232 -0.37 16.10 -4.96
N VAL A 233 0.12 14.87 -5.24
CA VAL A 233 1.16 14.22 -4.43
C VAL A 233 2.41 15.08 -4.36
N TYR A 234 2.92 15.55 -5.49
CA TYR A 234 4.16 16.32 -5.53
C TYR A 234 4.08 17.60 -4.69
N GLN A 235 3.01 18.38 -4.87
CA GLN A 235 2.86 19.63 -4.14
C GLN A 235 2.67 19.39 -2.64
N THR A 236 1.83 18.42 -2.26
CA THR A 236 1.59 18.11 -0.84
C THR A 236 2.80 17.48 -0.16
N MET A 237 3.65 16.75 -0.87
CA MET A 237 4.95 16.31 -0.35
C MET A 237 5.84 17.51 -0.02
N LYS A 238 5.92 18.50 -0.91
CA LYS A 238 6.68 19.76 -0.67
C LYS A 238 6.14 20.51 0.55
N ASP A 239 4.82 20.59 0.70
CA ASP A 239 4.18 21.23 1.85
C ASP A 239 4.56 20.52 3.16
N GLN A 240 4.78 19.20 3.11
CA GLN A 240 5.28 18.38 4.20
C GLN A 240 6.82 18.30 4.28
N LYS A 241 7.52 19.18 3.56
CA LYS A 241 8.99 19.32 3.54
C LYS A 241 9.75 18.21 2.81
N PHE A 242 9.09 17.38 2.05
CA PHE A 242 9.73 16.45 1.12
C PHE A 242 9.98 17.16 -0.20
N LEU A 243 11.06 17.88 -0.30
CA LEU A 243 11.32 18.80 -1.44
C LEU A 243 11.71 18.04 -2.73
N ASN A 244 12.40 16.91 -2.58
CA ASN A 244 12.92 16.06 -3.67
C ASN A 244 13.81 16.84 -4.67
N ASP A 245 14.60 17.78 -4.17
CA ASP A 245 15.47 18.64 -4.94
C ASP A 245 16.97 18.41 -4.65
N LYS A 246 17.31 17.39 -3.85
CA LYS A 246 18.67 16.97 -3.53
C LYS A 246 18.96 15.54 -3.97
#